data_d94a0c5ad4dd5da9190aae6ed1262ca2
#
_entry.id   d94a0c5ad4dd5da9190aae6ed1262ca2
#
_cell.length_a   1.000
_cell.length_b   1.000
_cell.length_c   1.000
_cell.angle_alpha   90.00
_cell.angle_beta   90.00
_cell.angle_gamma   90.00
#
_symmetry.space_group_name_H-M   'P 1'
#
loop_
_entity.id
_entity.type
_entity.pdbx_description
1 polymer ?
#
loop_
_entity_poly.entity_id
_entity_poly.type
_entity_poly.pdbx_seq_one_letter_code
_entity_poly.pdbx_strand_id
1 'polypeptide(L)'
;MGMGAADTEGRLAASVGELDAVAPDFSPALDVPNGGVLCALPALLAVGLLADIEGHLELPKGYDGLDSLLMLLAFMALARLKSIEALRYDAPGEWGNLLGLDRVPEVRTLRAKIHLLAQDDRPVQWSAALCERWMVAAPEAAGVLYIDGHVRVYNGSQTQLPRHYVARQRLCLRATTDYWVSAMDGQPFFVVNQVVDPGLIQVVEQQIVPQLDERVPAQPQQALLDADPLRHRFTLVFDREGYSPAFWTRLKEQRIACLTYHKYPGEDWSEEQFAPCRVRLVSGEVVTMRLGERGTRLSNGLWVRELRKLTESGHQTSILCTDYRTDAAPLAAAMFARWSQENFFKYAREHYNLDRLIDYRTEVISEPLQVVNPDYRHLDGQVRSATGKLTRRLANFAALTLDEPIDPEHVEPFIRRKAALQEEIETMQSALDTLKTQRKETPHHITIDELPEEARFLQLSTRSKQLIDTIKMIAYRAETAMANSLREHLARPDEARRLLTALYTTEADLLPDPEAGILTVRLHHSANAATDRAIEKLCEELNATDTVFPRTNLRLVLKLGTG
;
A
#
# COMPACT_ATOMS: atom_id res chain seq x y z
N MET A 1 -28.92 -24.80 14.21
CA MET A 1 -28.94 -24.30 12.83
C MET A 1 -29.48 -22.87 12.84
N GLY A 2 -28.82 -21.93 12.15
CA GLY A 2 -29.29 -20.56 12.07
C GLY A 2 -30.45 -20.39 11.07
N MET A 3 -31.13 -19.23 11.10
CA MET A 3 -32.16 -18.90 10.11
C MET A 3 -31.60 -18.99 8.68
N GLY A 4 -32.35 -19.57 7.74
CA GLY A 4 -31.96 -19.74 6.34
C GLY A 4 -31.03 -20.93 6.06
N ALA A 5 -30.76 -21.79 7.01
CA ALA A 5 -30.05 -23.05 6.75
C ALA A 5 -31.01 -24.05 6.11
N ALA A 6 -30.73 -24.49 4.88
CA ALA A 6 -31.53 -25.45 4.12
C ALA A 6 -30.80 -26.81 3.97
N ASP A 7 -29.48 -26.83 3.82
CA ASP A 7 -28.67 -28.04 3.74
C ASP A 7 -28.47 -28.68 5.12
N THR A 8 -29.47 -29.47 5.54
CA THR A 8 -29.48 -30.11 6.86
C THR A 8 -28.48 -31.27 6.92
N GLU A 9 -28.36 -32.05 5.84
CA GLU A 9 -27.49 -33.22 5.77
C GLU A 9 -26.01 -32.83 5.83
N GLY A 10 -25.58 -31.90 4.95
CA GLY A 10 -24.21 -31.42 4.95
C GLY A 10 -23.81 -30.75 6.25
N ARG A 11 -24.73 -30.02 6.89
CA ARG A 11 -24.46 -29.39 8.21
C ARG A 11 -24.36 -30.41 9.33
N LEU A 12 -25.14 -31.50 9.28
CA LEU A 12 -25.05 -32.61 10.24
C LEU A 12 -23.69 -33.31 10.08
N ALA A 13 -23.36 -33.74 8.82
CA ALA A 13 -22.07 -34.37 8.52
C ALA A 13 -20.88 -33.53 8.95
N ALA A 14 -20.93 -32.20 8.71
CA ALA A 14 -19.92 -31.26 9.19
C ALA A 14 -19.82 -31.22 10.72
N SER A 15 -20.95 -31.30 11.42
CA SER A 15 -20.98 -31.22 12.89
C SER A 15 -20.39 -32.45 13.58
N VAL A 16 -20.39 -33.59 12.93
CA VAL A 16 -19.80 -34.86 13.42
C VAL A 16 -18.39 -35.12 12.86
N GLY A 17 -17.85 -34.19 12.05
CA GLY A 17 -16.50 -34.27 11.51
C GLY A 17 -16.35 -35.19 10.28
N GLU A 18 -17.43 -35.59 9.66
CA GLU A 18 -17.46 -36.46 8.47
C GLU A 18 -17.27 -35.67 7.17
N LEU A 19 -17.37 -34.33 7.22
CA LEU A 19 -17.26 -33.44 6.06
C LEU A 19 -16.06 -32.50 6.19
N ASP A 20 -15.16 -32.54 5.22
CA ASP A 20 -14.02 -31.60 5.15
C ASP A 20 -14.47 -30.20 4.72
N ALA A 21 -15.36 -30.13 3.72
CA ALA A 21 -16.05 -28.93 3.28
C ALA A 21 -17.22 -29.31 2.38
N VAL A 22 -18.33 -28.57 2.43
CA VAL A 22 -19.45 -28.79 1.53
C VAL A 22 -19.04 -28.46 0.09
N ALA A 23 -19.47 -29.28 -0.87
CA ALA A 23 -19.33 -28.97 -2.29
C ALA A 23 -20.35 -27.89 -2.68
N PRO A 24 -19.98 -26.91 -3.53
CA PRO A 24 -20.95 -25.97 -4.07
C PRO A 24 -22.03 -26.71 -4.87
N ASP A 25 -23.29 -26.41 -4.62
CA ASP A 25 -24.47 -26.87 -5.33
C ASP A 25 -25.35 -25.68 -5.70
N PHE A 26 -25.50 -25.43 -7.00
CA PHE A 26 -26.24 -24.27 -7.50
C PHE A 26 -27.68 -24.67 -7.83
N SER A 27 -28.62 -23.95 -7.26
CA SER A 27 -30.02 -23.95 -7.66
C SER A 27 -30.37 -22.71 -8.47
N PRO A 28 -31.34 -22.77 -9.41
CA PRO A 28 -31.80 -21.59 -10.12
C PRO A 28 -32.24 -20.48 -9.15
N ALA A 29 -31.66 -19.28 -9.29
CA ALA A 29 -31.98 -18.13 -8.48
C ALA A 29 -32.06 -16.87 -9.36
N LEU A 30 -33.09 -16.07 -9.19
CA LEU A 30 -33.31 -14.82 -9.93
C LEU A 30 -33.01 -13.63 -9.03
N ASP A 31 -32.60 -12.54 -9.64
CA ASP A 31 -32.37 -11.24 -8.97
C ASP A 31 -31.43 -11.35 -7.75
N VAL A 32 -30.37 -12.18 -7.86
CA VAL A 32 -29.43 -12.37 -6.76
C VAL A 32 -28.61 -11.10 -6.54
N PRO A 33 -28.73 -10.46 -5.35
CA PRO A 33 -27.98 -9.24 -5.04
C PRO A 33 -26.47 -9.45 -5.15
N ASN A 34 -25.76 -8.46 -5.69
CA ASN A 34 -24.34 -8.52 -5.98
C ASN A 34 -23.94 -9.65 -6.94
N GLY A 35 -24.88 -10.24 -7.68
CA GLY A 35 -24.62 -11.35 -8.60
C GLY A 35 -23.57 -11.03 -9.66
N GLY A 36 -23.49 -9.77 -10.07
CA GLY A 36 -22.47 -9.28 -11.01
C GLY A 36 -21.03 -9.43 -10.52
N VAL A 37 -20.80 -9.64 -9.22
CA VAL A 37 -19.44 -9.91 -8.70
C VAL A 37 -18.84 -11.19 -9.25
N LEU A 38 -19.66 -12.15 -9.68
CA LEU A 38 -19.21 -13.40 -10.31
C LEU A 38 -18.44 -13.16 -11.61
N CYS A 39 -18.63 -12.01 -12.28
CA CYS A 39 -17.80 -11.63 -13.42
C CYS A 39 -16.31 -11.52 -13.06
N ALA A 40 -15.99 -11.26 -11.79
CA ALA A 40 -14.62 -11.16 -11.35
C ALA A 40 -13.95 -12.52 -11.08
N LEU A 41 -14.70 -13.60 -11.01
CA LEU A 41 -14.17 -14.93 -10.66
C LEU A 41 -13.02 -15.36 -11.59
N PRO A 42 -13.13 -15.26 -12.94
CA PRO A 42 -12.02 -15.61 -13.83
C PRO A 42 -10.73 -14.84 -13.50
N ALA A 43 -10.83 -13.52 -13.30
CA ALA A 43 -9.69 -12.68 -12.97
C ALA A 43 -9.11 -12.97 -11.58
N LEU A 44 -9.96 -13.24 -10.59
CA LEU A 44 -9.53 -13.62 -9.23
C LEU A 44 -8.73 -14.92 -9.24
N LEU A 45 -9.19 -15.93 -9.98
CA LEU A 45 -8.49 -17.21 -10.12
C LEU A 45 -7.17 -17.05 -10.88
N ALA A 46 -7.16 -16.26 -11.96
CA ALA A 46 -5.96 -15.98 -12.75
C ALA A 46 -4.88 -15.26 -11.93
N VAL A 47 -5.28 -14.33 -11.05
CA VAL A 47 -4.37 -13.62 -10.13
C VAL A 47 -3.87 -14.54 -9.01
N GLY A 48 -4.54 -15.65 -8.74
CA GLY A 48 -4.09 -16.69 -7.81
C GLY A 48 -4.86 -16.74 -6.48
N LEU A 49 -6.14 -16.33 -6.43
CA LEU A 49 -6.95 -16.38 -5.21
C LEU A 49 -6.96 -17.76 -4.55
N LEU A 50 -7.01 -18.80 -5.34
CA LEU A 50 -7.02 -20.21 -4.87
C LEU A 50 -5.74 -20.98 -5.25
N ALA A 51 -4.68 -20.28 -5.67
CA ALA A 51 -3.43 -20.94 -6.01
C ALA A 51 -2.66 -21.32 -4.74
N ASP A 52 -2.23 -22.59 -4.67
CA ASP A 52 -1.36 -23.15 -3.63
C ASP A 52 -1.88 -22.94 -2.19
N ILE A 53 -3.19 -22.68 -2.02
CA ILE A 53 -3.79 -22.34 -0.72
C ILE A 53 -3.64 -23.48 0.30
N GLU A 54 -3.78 -24.74 -0.12
CA GLU A 54 -3.69 -25.92 0.77
C GLU A 54 -2.27 -26.10 1.36
N GLY A 55 -1.24 -25.58 0.68
CA GLY A 55 0.14 -25.59 1.17
C GLY A 55 0.43 -24.52 2.22
N HIS A 56 -0.40 -23.49 2.29
CA HIS A 56 -0.15 -22.31 3.14
C HIS A 56 -1.24 -22.06 4.18
N LEU A 57 -2.49 -22.35 3.85
CA LEU A 57 -3.64 -22.04 4.71
C LEU A 57 -4.35 -23.33 5.10
N GLU A 58 -4.84 -23.38 6.33
CA GLU A 58 -5.51 -24.57 6.87
C GLU A 58 -6.75 -24.16 7.66
N LEU A 59 -7.86 -24.85 7.38
CA LEU A 59 -9.07 -24.78 8.18
C LEU A 59 -9.41 -26.17 8.73
N PRO A 60 -9.92 -26.25 9.95
CA PRO A 60 -10.53 -27.50 10.45
C PRO A 60 -11.67 -27.94 9.55
N LYS A 61 -11.88 -29.25 9.47
CA LYS A 61 -13.05 -29.85 8.82
C LYS A 61 -14.34 -29.17 9.24
N GLY A 62 -15.27 -29.01 8.30
CA GLY A 62 -16.53 -28.35 8.61
C GLY A 62 -17.33 -28.00 7.35
N TYR A 63 -18.41 -27.26 7.53
CA TYR A 63 -19.30 -26.91 6.42
C TYR A 63 -18.66 -25.96 5.41
N ASP A 64 -18.12 -24.84 5.90
CA ASP A 64 -17.51 -23.83 5.02
C ASP A 64 -16.05 -24.19 4.70
N GLY A 65 -15.75 -24.42 3.45
CA GLY A 65 -14.40 -24.72 2.97
C GLY A 65 -13.50 -23.50 2.84
N LEU A 66 -12.22 -23.75 2.65
CA LEU A 66 -11.20 -22.71 2.46
C LEU A 66 -11.49 -21.88 1.19
N ASP A 67 -11.81 -22.55 0.07
CA ASP A 67 -12.12 -21.90 -1.20
C ASP A 67 -13.31 -20.96 -1.08
N SER A 68 -14.42 -21.44 -0.50
CA SER A 68 -15.64 -20.67 -0.33
C SER A 68 -15.40 -19.44 0.55
N LEU A 69 -14.54 -19.59 1.59
CA LEU A 69 -14.22 -18.50 2.49
C LEU A 69 -13.37 -17.43 1.81
N LEU A 70 -12.36 -17.81 1.05
CA LEU A 70 -11.50 -16.87 0.31
C LEU A 70 -12.28 -16.16 -0.78
N MET A 71 -13.15 -16.89 -1.53
CA MET A 71 -14.05 -16.29 -2.52
C MET A 71 -15.01 -15.31 -1.86
N LEU A 72 -15.63 -15.66 -0.73
CA LEU A 72 -16.51 -14.75 0.02
C LEU A 72 -15.79 -13.44 0.35
N LEU A 73 -14.59 -13.53 0.91
CA LEU A 73 -13.83 -12.33 1.31
C LEU A 73 -13.42 -11.47 0.10
N ALA A 74 -13.06 -12.10 -1.02
CA ALA A 74 -12.74 -11.40 -2.26
C ALA A 74 -13.98 -10.72 -2.87
N PHE A 75 -15.12 -11.41 -2.91
CA PHE A 75 -16.39 -10.87 -3.40
C PHE A 75 -16.86 -9.71 -2.52
N MET A 76 -16.77 -9.85 -1.19
CA MET A 76 -17.06 -8.73 -0.28
C MET A 76 -16.21 -7.51 -0.57
N ALA A 77 -14.91 -7.70 -0.83
CA ALA A 77 -14.01 -6.58 -1.16
C ALA A 77 -14.42 -5.90 -2.47
N LEU A 78 -14.74 -6.67 -3.52
CA LEU A 78 -15.18 -6.16 -4.81
C LEU A 78 -16.57 -5.51 -4.75
N ALA A 79 -17.51 -6.07 -4.00
CA ALA A 79 -18.84 -5.48 -3.75
C ALA A 79 -18.80 -4.30 -2.76
N ARG A 80 -17.61 -3.84 -2.35
CA ARG A 80 -17.40 -2.66 -1.47
C ARG A 80 -17.96 -2.83 -0.05
N LEU A 81 -18.11 -4.05 0.43
CA LEU A 81 -18.40 -4.26 1.84
C LEU A 81 -17.19 -3.83 2.69
N LYS A 82 -17.36 -2.73 3.41
CA LYS A 82 -16.25 -2.06 4.13
C LYS A 82 -15.70 -2.84 5.31
N SER A 83 -16.39 -3.88 5.75
CA SER A 83 -15.95 -4.73 6.85
C SER A 83 -16.75 -6.03 6.91
N ILE A 84 -16.21 -7.01 7.59
CA ILE A 84 -16.93 -8.27 7.91
C ILE A 84 -18.25 -8.00 8.62
N GLU A 85 -18.31 -6.94 9.45
CA GLU A 85 -19.52 -6.54 10.16
C GLU A 85 -20.68 -6.17 9.23
N ALA A 86 -20.38 -5.72 8.02
CA ALA A 86 -21.41 -5.34 7.05
C ALA A 86 -22.31 -6.52 6.67
N LEU A 87 -21.79 -7.76 6.68
CA LEU A 87 -22.61 -8.96 6.45
C LEU A 87 -23.77 -9.15 7.44
N ARG A 88 -23.81 -8.41 8.56
CA ARG A 88 -24.96 -8.46 9.49
C ARG A 88 -26.22 -7.84 8.90
N TYR A 89 -26.06 -6.99 7.91
CA TYR A 89 -27.15 -6.24 7.29
C TYR A 89 -27.62 -6.88 5.98
N ASP A 90 -26.91 -7.92 5.53
CA ASP A 90 -27.23 -8.67 4.31
C ASP A 90 -27.81 -10.04 4.68
N ALA A 91 -28.67 -10.58 3.82
CA ALA A 91 -29.20 -11.91 4.00
C ALA A 91 -28.11 -12.99 3.73
N PRO A 92 -27.76 -13.85 4.70
CA PRO A 92 -26.69 -14.83 4.52
C PRO A 92 -26.92 -15.80 3.36
N GLY A 93 -28.17 -16.10 3.01
CA GLY A 93 -28.54 -16.97 1.89
C GLY A 93 -28.25 -16.32 0.52
N GLU A 94 -28.42 -15.00 0.39
CA GLU A 94 -28.11 -14.28 -0.86
C GLU A 94 -26.61 -14.36 -1.20
N TRP A 95 -25.76 -14.18 -0.21
CA TRP A 95 -24.31 -14.40 -0.36
C TRP A 95 -23.98 -15.89 -0.55
N GLY A 96 -24.79 -16.78 0.03
CA GLY A 96 -24.68 -18.22 -0.18
C GLY A 96 -24.90 -18.60 -1.65
N ASN A 97 -25.90 -18.04 -2.30
CA ASN A 97 -26.19 -18.28 -3.72
C ASN A 97 -24.97 -17.99 -4.62
N LEU A 98 -24.17 -16.95 -4.31
CA LEU A 98 -22.95 -16.62 -5.08
C LEU A 98 -21.87 -17.70 -4.98
N LEU A 99 -21.95 -18.57 -3.99
CA LEU A 99 -20.97 -19.61 -3.68
C LEU A 99 -21.52 -21.03 -3.89
N GLY A 100 -22.78 -21.17 -4.33
CA GLY A 100 -23.46 -22.46 -4.37
C GLY A 100 -23.69 -23.07 -2.97
N LEU A 101 -23.88 -22.23 -1.96
CA LEU A 101 -24.11 -22.63 -0.58
C LEU A 101 -25.50 -22.18 -0.12
N ASP A 102 -26.10 -22.92 0.82
CA ASP A 102 -27.38 -22.53 1.42
C ASP A 102 -27.27 -21.16 2.14
N ARG A 103 -26.12 -20.88 2.74
CA ARG A 103 -25.81 -19.61 3.40
C ARG A 103 -24.32 -19.48 3.69
N VAL A 104 -23.82 -18.25 3.78
CA VAL A 104 -22.47 -17.95 4.27
C VAL A 104 -22.42 -17.97 5.81
N PRO A 105 -21.21 -18.11 6.41
CA PRO A 105 -21.04 -18.09 7.86
C PRO A 105 -21.45 -16.73 8.45
N GLU A 106 -22.04 -16.78 9.64
CA GLU A 106 -22.31 -15.58 10.42
C GLU A 106 -21.02 -14.85 10.79
N VAL A 107 -21.10 -13.55 10.99
CA VAL A 107 -19.95 -12.67 11.30
C VAL A 107 -19.06 -13.21 12.42
N ARG A 108 -19.66 -13.78 13.48
CA ARG A 108 -18.89 -14.40 14.58
C ARG A 108 -18.08 -15.59 14.12
N THR A 109 -18.70 -16.48 13.34
CA THR A 109 -18.06 -17.67 12.76
C THR A 109 -16.99 -17.28 11.75
N LEU A 110 -17.29 -16.32 10.87
CA LEU A 110 -16.34 -15.80 9.89
C LEU A 110 -15.08 -15.23 10.57
N ARG A 111 -15.23 -14.45 11.62
CA ARG A 111 -14.09 -13.96 12.40
C ARG A 111 -13.27 -15.09 13.02
N ALA A 112 -13.93 -16.10 13.59
CA ALA A 112 -13.23 -17.25 14.15
C ALA A 112 -12.42 -18.00 13.08
N LYS A 113 -13.00 -18.20 11.88
CA LYS A 113 -12.32 -18.83 10.75
C LYS A 113 -11.14 -17.98 10.25
N ILE A 114 -11.29 -16.68 10.10
CA ILE A 114 -10.20 -15.76 9.74
C ILE A 114 -9.07 -15.85 10.77
N HIS A 115 -9.40 -15.95 12.04
CA HIS A 115 -8.40 -16.11 13.08
C HIS A 115 -7.64 -17.43 12.97
N LEU A 116 -8.31 -18.52 12.66
CA LEU A 116 -7.67 -19.82 12.41
C LEU A 116 -6.73 -19.76 11.20
N LEU A 117 -7.17 -19.15 10.10
CA LEU A 117 -6.33 -18.93 8.90
C LEU A 117 -5.13 -18.02 9.16
N ALA A 118 -5.23 -17.14 10.15
CA ALA A 118 -4.19 -16.18 10.51
C ALA A 118 -3.26 -16.69 11.62
N GLN A 119 -3.28 -17.98 11.92
CA GLN A 119 -2.33 -18.57 12.88
C GLN A 119 -0.92 -18.68 12.28
N ASP A 120 0.07 -18.53 13.13
CA ASP A 120 1.49 -18.59 12.77
C ASP A 120 1.83 -17.57 11.66
N ASP A 121 2.82 -17.88 10.83
CA ASP A 121 3.25 -17.04 9.70
C ASP A 121 2.58 -17.44 8.37
N ARG A 122 1.52 -18.25 8.41
CA ARG A 122 0.81 -18.75 7.22
C ARG A 122 0.34 -17.64 6.26
N PRO A 123 -0.29 -16.54 6.72
CA PRO A 123 -0.66 -15.44 5.82
C PRO A 123 0.54 -14.76 5.16
N VAL A 124 1.67 -14.68 5.85
CA VAL A 124 2.91 -14.10 5.31
C VAL A 124 3.48 -15.01 4.24
N GLN A 125 3.52 -16.33 4.48
CA GLN A 125 4.01 -17.32 3.51
C GLN A 125 3.14 -17.36 2.26
N TRP A 126 1.81 -17.33 2.41
CA TRP A 126 0.87 -17.25 1.28
C TRP A 126 1.05 -15.96 0.48
N SER A 127 1.16 -14.81 1.15
CA SER A 127 1.44 -13.53 0.51
C SER A 127 2.77 -13.55 -0.26
N ALA A 128 3.78 -14.24 0.30
CA ALA A 128 5.08 -14.39 -0.32
C ALA A 128 5.03 -15.24 -1.61
N ALA A 129 4.32 -16.36 -1.59
CA ALA A 129 4.12 -17.21 -2.77
C ALA A 129 3.38 -16.46 -3.90
N LEU A 130 2.35 -15.70 -3.55
CA LEU A 130 1.64 -14.84 -4.51
C LEU A 130 2.54 -13.73 -5.07
N CYS A 131 3.35 -13.09 -4.22
CA CYS A 131 4.32 -12.08 -4.66
C CYS A 131 5.28 -12.65 -5.71
N GLU A 132 5.86 -13.81 -5.45
CA GLU A 132 6.76 -14.50 -6.38
C GLU A 132 6.05 -14.80 -7.71
N ARG A 133 4.84 -15.37 -7.66
CA ARG A 133 4.01 -15.63 -8.84
C ARG A 133 3.78 -14.36 -9.67
N TRP A 134 3.44 -13.24 -9.03
CA TRP A 134 3.18 -11.97 -9.73
C TRP A 134 4.45 -11.35 -10.30
N MET A 135 5.59 -11.45 -9.60
CA MET A 135 6.87 -10.96 -10.10
C MET A 135 7.38 -11.80 -11.28
N VAL A 136 7.21 -13.13 -11.22
CA VAL A 136 7.57 -14.02 -12.34
C VAL A 136 6.69 -13.78 -13.56
N ALA A 137 5.39 -13.51 -13.36
CA ALA A 137 4.47 -13.19 -14.46
C ALA A 137 4.76 -11.82 -15.12
N ALA A 138 5.39 -10.88 -14.41
CA ALA A 138 5.71 -9.54 -14.90
C ALA A 138 7.13 -9.10 -14.48
N PRO A 139 8.19 -9.76 -14.98
CA PRO A 139 9.57 -9.53 -14.51
C PRO A 139 10.06 -8.11 -14.75
N GLU A 140 9.60 -7.45 -15.80
CA GLU A 140 9.94 -6.04 -16.08
C GLU A 140 9.36 -5.10 -15.02
N ALA A 141 8.14 -5.38 -14.53
CA ALA A 141 7.51 -4.61 -13.47
C ALA A 141 8.20 -4.79 -12.10
N ALA A 142 8.90 -5.91 -11.89
CA ALA A 142 9.66 -6.20 -10.68
C ALA A 142 11.06 -5.55 -10.66
N GLY A 143 11.51 -4.93 -11.75
CA GLY A 143 12.82 -4.27 -11.83
C GLY A 143 12.87 -2.90 -11.14
N VAL A 144 11.73 -2.24 -10.96
CA VAL A 144 11.59 -0.93 -10.30
C VAL A 144 10.46 -1.00 -9.28
N LEU A 145 10.79 -0.92 -8.02
CA LEU A 145 9.89 -1.21 -6.90
C LEU A 145 9.69 0.04 -6.04
N TYR A 146 8.44 0.39 -5.85
CA TYR A 146 8.02 1.55 -5.05
C TYR A 146 7.75 1.13 -3.63
N ILE A 147 8.35 1.83 -2.67
CA ILE A 147 8.14 1.57 -1.24
C ILE A 147 7.54 2.83 -0.61
N ASP A 148 6.41 2.66 0.06
CA ASP A 148 5.76 3.76 0.78
C ASP A 148 5.10 3.26 2.08
N GLY A 149 5.15 4.10 3.11
CA GLY A 149 4.54 3.84 4.41
C GLY A 149 3.12 4.37 4.48
N HIS A 150 2.16 3.50 4.80
CA HIS A 150 0.77 3.88 5.01
C HIS A 150 0.40 3.86 6.49
N VAL A 151 0.20 5.05 7.07
CA VAL A 151 -0.15 5.21 8.49
C VAL A 151 -1.64 4.96 8.72
N ARG A 152 -1.98 3.99 9.58
CA ARG A 152 -3.34 3.65 9.99
C ARG A 152 -3.62 4.12 11.41
N VAL A 153 -4.66 4.93 11.57
CA VAL A 153 -5.09 5.44 12.88
C VAL A 153 -5.75 4.32 13.71
N TYR A 154 -5.33 4.20 14.94
CA TYR A 154 -5.92 3.30 15.91
C TYR A 154 -6.90 4.06 16.82
N ASN A 155 -8.17 3.69 16.72
CA ASN A 155 -9.26 4.27 17.53
C ASN A 155 -9.70 3.37 18.69
N GLY A 156 -8.98 2.27 18.94
CA GLY A 156 -9.29 1.34 20.04
C GLY A 156 -8.78 1.82 21.40
N SER A 157 -9.22 1.13 22.46
CA SER A 157 -8.86 1.41 23.84
C SER A 157 -8.04 0.29 24.51
N GLN A 158 -7.76 -0.82 23.79
CA GLN A 158 -7.11 -1.99 24.38
C GLN A 158 -5.60 -1.82 24.63
N THR A 159 -4.96 -0.90 23.91
CA THR A 159 -3.53 -0.62 24.06
C THR A 159 -3.21 0.84 23.78
N GLN A 160 -2.07 1.31 24.30
CA GLN A 160 -1.59 2.68 24.13
C GLN A 160 -0.52 2.74 23.04
N LEU A 161 -0.89 2.50 21.77
CA LEU A 161 0.06 2.58 20.67
C LEU A 161 0.81 3.92 20.60
N PRO A 162 2.04 3.93 20.06
CA PRO A 162 2.79 5.15 19.81
C PRO A 162 1.99 6.13 18.93
N ARG A 163 2.27 7.42 19.09
CA ARG A 163 1.68 8.44 18.24
C ARG A 163 2.55 8.70 17.02
N HIS A 164 1.93 8.67 15.85
CA HIS A 164 2.53 9.03 14.56
C HIS A 164 1.87 10.27 13.99
N TYR A 165 2.62 11.04 13.22
CA TYR A 165 2.05 12.16 12.48
C TYR A 165 1.26 11.64 11.28
N VAL A 166 -0.04 11.89 11.29
CA VAL A 166 -0.94 11.53 10.20
C VAL A 166 -1.11 12.73 9.29
N ALA A 167 -0.36 12.79 8.19
CA ALA A 167 -0.27 13.95 7.30
C ALA A 167 -1.66 14.41 6.79
N ARG A 168 -2.54 13.47 6.42
CA ARG A 168 -3.90 13.74 5.95
C ARG A 168 -4.81 14.42 6.99
N GLN A 169 -4.54 14.21 8.29
CA GLN A 169 -5.29 14.81 9.40
C GLN A 169 -4.53 15.94 10.08
N ARG A 170 -3.24 16.10 9.74
CA ARG A 170 -2.31 17.08 10.37
C ARG A 170 -2.23 16.95 11.89
N LEU A 171 -2.39 15.74 12.41
CA LEU A 171 -2.42 15.43 13.84
C LEU A 171 -1.46 14.29 14.16
N CYS A 172 -0.91 14.30 15.40
CA CYS A 172 -0.20 13.16 15.96
C CYS A 172 -1.19 12.25 16.68
N LEU A 173 -1.53 11.12 16.07
CA LEU A 173 -2.52 10.16 16.56
C LEU A 173 -1.86 8.81 16.84
N ARG A 174 -2.48 8.00 17.70
CA ARG A 174 -2.09 6.60 17.89
C ARG A 174 -2.30 5.86 16.58
N ALA A 175 -1.27 5.23 16.07
CA ALA A 175 -1.31 4.62 14.75
C ALA A 175 -0.29 3.48 14.62
N THR A 176 -0.48 2.66 13.59
CA THR A 176 0.48 1.69 13.07
C THR A 176 0.84 2.08 11.64
N THR A 177 1.97 1.58 11.13
CA THR A 177 2.39 1.82 9.75
C THR A 177 2.50 0.49 9.01
N ASP A 178 2.00 0.44 7.78
CA ASP A 178 2.21 -0.67 6.86
C ASP A 178 3.08 -0.17 5.70
N TYR A 179 4.13 -0.91 5.36
CA TYR A 179 4.99 -0.60 4.24
C TYR A 179 4.62 -1.45 3.03
N TRP A 180 4.21 -0.78 1.98
CA TRP A 180 3.76 -1.40 0.75
C TRP A 180 4.83 -1.38 -0.31
N VAL A 181 5.03 -2.51 -0.96
CA VAL A 181 5.92 -2.64 -2.11
C VAL A 181 5.06 -2.85 -3.35
N SER A 182 5.20 -1.94 -4.31
CA SER A 182 4.35 -1.89 -5.51
C SER A 182 5.17 -1.79 -6.77
N ALA A 183 4.61 -2.26 -7.88
CA ALA A 183 5.14 -2.05 -9.22
C ALA A 183 4.99 -0.59 -9.66
N MET A 184 5.62 -0.25 -10.78
CA MET A 184 5.57 1.07 -11.39
C MET A 184 4.15 1.51 -11.81
N ASP A 185 3.27 0.58 -12.14
CA ASP A 185 1.85 0.82 -12.45
C ASP A 185 0.95 0.96 -11.20
N GLY A 186 1.52 0.86 -10.01
CA GLY A 186 0.84 0.96 -8.72
C GLY A 186 0.23 -0.34 -8.21
N GLN A 187 0.38 -1.46 -8.91
CA GLN A 187 -0.08 -2.74 -8.41
C GLN A 187 0.79 -3.24 -7.25
N PRO A 188 0.22 -3.52 -6.06
CA PRO A 188 1.00 -3.98 -4.92
C PRO A 188 1.51 -5.42 -5.13
N PHE A 189 2.77 -5.66 -4.77
CA PHE A 189 3.35 -7.00 -4.71
C PHE A 189 3.19 -7.62 -3.32
N PHE A 190 3.50 -6.87 -2.28
CA PHE A 190 3.31 -7.31 -0.90
C PHE A 190 3.27 -6.12 0.07
N VAL A 191 2.88 -6.41 1.29
CA VAL A 191 2.85 -5.45 2.40
C VAL A 191 3.57 -6.02 3.62
N VAL A 192 4.31 -5.16 4.30
CA VAL A 192 4.94 -5.46 5.60
C VAL A 192 4.19 -4.68 6.67
N ASN A 193 3.38 -5.39 7.45
CA ASN A 193 2.59 -4.80 8.52
C ASN A 193 3.47 -4.61 9.75
N GLN A 194 3.63 -3.37 10.22
CA GLN A 194 4.39 -3.07 11.42
C GLN A 194 3.46 -2.86 12.62
N VAL A 195 3.82 -3.44 13.74
CA VAL A 195 3.14 -3.21 15.03
C VAL A 195 3.53 -1.85 15.60
N VAL A 196 4.83 -1.56 15.53
CA VAL A 196 5.43 -0.28 15.88
C VAL A 196 6.31 0.11 14.72
N ASP A 197 6.19 1.35 14.30
CA ASP A 197 6.95 1.87 13.17
C ASP A 197 8.42 2.12 13.57
N PRO A 198 9.37 1.31 13.09
CA PRO A 198 10.80 1.53 13.34
C PRO A 198 11.39 2.55 12.35
N GLY A 199 10.58 3.01 11.39
CA GLY A 199 10.96 3.89 10.30
C GLY A 199 11.31 3.13 9.00
N LEU A 200 11.09 3.82 7.87
CA LEU A 200 11.24 3.28 6.52
C LEU A 200 12.58 2.58 6.30
N ILE A 201 13.69 3.21 6.68
CA ILE A 201 15.04 2.68 6.43
C ILE A 201 15.22 1.31 7.08
N GLN A 202 14.83 1.17 8.33
CA GLN A 202 14.99 -0.08 9.06
C GLN A 202 14.11 -1.20 8.47
N VAL A 203 12.88 -0.89 8.11
CA VAL A 203 11.98 -1.88 7.47
C VAL A 203 12.53 -2.30 6.09
N VAL A 204 13.03 -1.35 5.32
CA VAL A 204 13.62 -1.68 4.01
C VAL A 204 14.81 -2.61 4.17
N GLU A 205 15.75 -2.29 5.06
CA GLU A 205 16.97 -3.09 5.25
C GLU A 205 16.71 -4.47 5.86
N GLN A 206 15.82 -4.54 6.85
CA GLN A 206 15.66 -5.77 7.65
C GLN A 206 14.56 -6.70 7.15
N GLN A 207 13.57 -6.18 6.42
CA GLN A 207 12.38 -6.95 6.04
C GLN A 207 12.09 -6.94 4.54
N ILE A 208 12.22 -5.79 3.87
CA ILE A 208 11.86 -5.68 2.45
C ILE A 208 12.99 -6.20 1.55
N VAL A 209 14.22 -5.71 1.72
CA VAL A 209 15.36 -6.14 0.90
C VAL A 209 15.58 -7.65 0.96
N PRO A 210 15.61 -8.32 2.13
CA PRO A 210 15.74 -9.77 2.18
C PRO A 210 14.66 -10.52 1.39
N GLN A 211 13.42 -10.04 1.42
CA GLN A 211 12.34 -10.63 0.63
C GLN A 211 12.51 -10.40 -0.87
N LEU A 212 12.99 -9.24 -1.28
CA LEU A 212 13.23 -8.92 -2.69
C LEU A 212 14.43 -9.66 -3.26
N ASP A 213 15.46 -9.86 -2.45
CA ASP A 213 16.66 -10.61 -2.82
C ASP A 213 16.33 -12.04 -3.30
N GLU A 214 15.35 -12.66 -2.69
CA GLU A 214 14.88 -14.00 -3.01
C GLU A 214 13.88 -14.03 -4.18
N ARG A 215 13.03 -13.00 -4.31
CA ARG A 215 11.82 -13.07 -5.14
C ARG A 215 11.89 -12.27 -6.44
N VAL A 216 12.72 -11.23 -6.54
CA VAL A 216 12.83 -10.47 -7.79
C VAL A 216 13.41 -11.37 -8.87
N PRO A 217 12.66 -11.68 -9.95
CA PRO A 217 13.13 -12.56 -11.01
C PRO A 217 14.15 -11.84 -11.90
N ALA A 218 14.85 -12.63 -12.70
CA ALA A 218 15.78 -12.14 -13.74
C ALA A 218 16.87 -11.18 -13.21
N GLN A 219 17.26 -11.30 -11.94
CA GLN A 219 18.39 -10.55 -11.42
C GLN A 219 19.66 -10.93 -12.19
N PRO A 220 20.57 -9.97 -12.43
CA PRO A 220 21.86 -10.27 -13.07
C PRO A 220 22.62 -11.34 -12.29
N GLN A 221 23.19 -12.29 -13.01
CA GLN A 221 24.09 -13.30 -12.40
C GLN A 221 25.28 -12.61 -11.74
N GLN A 222 25.81 -13.20 -10.66
CA GLN A 222 26.90 -12.62 -9.88
C GLN A 222 28.13 -12.27 -10.76
N ALA A 223 28.47 -13.11 -11.71
CA ALA A 223 29.57 -12.84 -12.65
C ALA A 223 29.38 -11.56 -13.47
N LEU A 224 28.13 -11.19 -13.79
CA LEU A 224 27.83 -9.94 -14.50
C LEU A 224 27.89 -8.73 -13.56
N LEU A 225 27.56 -8.91 -12.29
CA LEU A 225 27.69 -7.87 -11.26
C LEU A 225 29.16 -7.61 -10.92
N ASP A 226 29.99 -8.66 -10.91
CA ASP A 226 31.43 -8.56 -10.66
C ASP A 226 32.17 -7.91 -11.82
N ALA A 227 31.75 -8.21 -13.06
CA ALA A 227 32.34 -7.65 -14.28
C ALA A 227 32.01 -6.16 -14.47
N ASP A 228 30.90 -5.68 -13.93
CA ASP A 228 30.44 -4.30 -14.10
C ASP A 228 30.02 -3.68 -12.76
N PRO A 229 30.87 -2.82 -12.15
CA PRO A 229 30.59 -2.20 -10.86
C PRO A 229 29.39 -1.22 -10.90
N LEU A 230 28.91 -0.81 -12.07
CA LEU A 230 27.76 0.07 -12.20
C LEU A 230 26.44 -0.68 -12.39
N ARG A 231 26.51 -2.01 -12.60
CA ARG A 231 25.32 -2.84 -12.74
C ARG A 231 24.67 -3.06 -11.38
N HIS A 232 23.34 -2.95 -11.35
CA HIS A 232 22.54 -3.21 -10.15
C HIS A 232 21.53 -4.34 -10.40
N ARG A 233 20.97 -4.87 -9.32
CA ARG A 233 20.01 -5.99 -9.32
C ARG A 233 18.60 -5.50 -9.63
N PHE A 234 18.14 -4.50 -8.88
CA PHE A 234 16.85 -3.81 -9.04
C PHE A 234 16.94 -2.40 -8.44
N THR A 235 15.91 -1.59 -8.69
CA THR A 235 15.84 -0.20 -8.21
C THR A 235 14.71 -0.04 -7.21
N LEU A 236 15.01 0.57 -6.07
CA LEU A 236 14.02 0.97 -5.06
C LEU A 236 13.70 2.45 -5.21
N VAL A 237 12.41 2.76 -5.24
CA VAL A 237 11.88 4.13 -5.30
C VAL A 237 11.13 4.41 -4.00
N PHE A 238 11.52 5.46 -3.30
CA PHE A 238 10.88 5.86 -2.04
C PHE A 238 10.85 7.38 -1.89
N ASP A 239 10.11 7.84 -0.91
CA ASP A 239 10.03 9.27 -0.64
C ASP A 239 11.22 9.80 0.19
N ARG A 240 11.13 11.08 0.63
CA ARG A 240 12.18 11.74 1.39
C ARG A 240 12.47 11.12 2.76
N GLU A 241 11.63 10.23 3.27
CA GLU A 241 11.89 9.49 4.52
C GLU A 241 13.09 8.56 4.37
N GLY A 242 13.29 7.98 3.18
CA GLY A 242 14.46 7.17 2.84
C GLY A 242 15.74 7.96 2.56
N TYR A 243 15.75 9.28 2.71
CA TYR A 243 16.94 10.09 2.49
C TYR A 243 17.98 9.90 3.59
N SER A 244 18.93 9.00 3.36
CA SER A 244 20.08 8.75 4.22
C SER A 244 21.28 8.33 3.38
N PRO A 245 22.34 9.17 3.29
CA PRO A 245 23.55 8.81 2.55
C PRO A 245 24.18 7.49 2.99
N ALA A 246 24.19 7.21 4.30
CA ALA A 246 24.73 5.96 4.84
C ALA A 246 23.90 4.74 4.40
N PHE A 247 22.57 4.83 4.42
CA PHE A 247 21.67 3.80 3.93
C PHE A 247 21.90 3.52 2.44
N TRP A 248 22.05 4.55 1.62
CA TRP A 248 22.28 4.39 0.18
C TRP A 248 23.64 3.76 -0.13
N THR A 249 24.65 4.02 0.71
CA THR A 249 25.95 3.31 0.59
C THR A 249 25.75 1.83 0.79
N ARG A 250 25.01 1.41 1.83
CA ARG A 250 24.73 -0.01 2.09
C ARG A 250 23.91 -0.68 0.98
N LEU A 251 22.90 0.02 0.42
CA LEU A 251 22.16 -0.48 -0.74
C LEU A 251 23.07 -0.66 -1.96
N LYS A 252 23.94 0.32 -2.23
CA LYS A 252 24.90 0.24 -3.34
C LYS A 252 25.88 -0.92 -3.18
N GLU A 253 26.35 -1.19 -1.95
CA GLU A 253 27.19 -2.35 -1.63
C GLU A 253 26.49 -3.68 -1.96
N GLN A 254 25.16 -3.74 -1.75
CA GLN A 254 24.31 -4.87 -2.12
C GLN A 254 23.89 -4.87 -3.60
N ARG A 255 24.42 -3.95 -4.41
CA ARG A 255 24.05 -3.78 -5.81
C ARG A 255 22.57 -3.45 -6.03
N ILE A 256 21.96 -2.70 -5.13
CA ILE A 256 20.60 -2.20 -5.21
C ILE A 256 20.67 -0.71 -5.52
N ALA A 257 20.02 -0.29 -6.60
CA ALA A 257 19.89 1.12 -6.93
C ALA A 257 18.75 1.77 -6.13
N CYS A 258 18.86 3.07 -5.85
CA CYS A 258 17.78 3.82 -5.23
C CYS A 258 17.51 5.12 -5.98
N LEU A 259 16.25 5.55 -5.92
CA LEU A 259 15.73 6.76 -6.54
C LEU A 259 14.78 7.46 -5.58
N THR A 260 15.00 8.75 -5.31
CA THR A 260 14.16 9.54 -4.40
C THR A 260 14.26 11.03 -4.69
N TYR A 261 13.36 11.83 -4.10
CA TYR A 261 13.46 13.29 -4.14
C TYR A 261 14.65 13.80 -3.32
N HIS A 262 15.36 14.77 -3.85
CA HIS A 262 16.44 15.43 -3.11
C HIS A 262 15.85 16.26 -1.97
N LYS A 263 16.25 15.93 -0.72
CA LYS A 263 15.72 16.60 0.48
C LYS A 263 16.25 18.03 0.64
N TYR A 264 17.47 18.29 0.16
CA TYR A 264 18.19 19.55 0.29
C TYR A 264 18.83 19.94 -1.05
N PRO A 265 18.03 20.34 -2.07
CA PRO A 265 18.51 20.49 -3.45
C PRO A 265 19.47 21.67 -3.68
N GLY A 266 19.67 22.54 -2.66
CA GLY A 266 20.50 23.73 -2.81
C GLY A 266 19.86 24.76 -3.76
N GLU A 267 20.72 25.58 -4.39
CA GLU A 267 20.30 26.62 -5.34
C GLU A 267 19.75 26.03 -6.64
N ASP A 268 18.87 26.77 -7.28
CA ASP A 268 18.33 26.43 -8.59
C ASP A 268 19.44 26.48 -9.67
N TRP A 269 19.33 25.59 -10.65
CA TRP A 269 20.25 25.55 -11.76
C TRP A 269 19.83 26.55 -12.84
N SER A 270 20.81 27.06 -13.60
CA SER A 270 20.54 27.88 -14.80
C SER A 270 19.62 27.12 -15.78
N GLU A 271 18.67 27.79 -16.39
CA GLU A 271 17.73 27.21 -17.34
C GLU A 271 18.42 26.59 -18.58
N GLU A 272 19.60 27.07 -18.92
CA GLU A 272 20.42 26.54 -20.03
C GLU A 272 20.88 25.09 -19.81
N GLN A 273 20.86 24.61 -18.56
CA GLN A 273 21.23 23.24 -18.21
C GLN A 273 20.10 22.24 -18.46
N PHE A 274 18.93 22.72 -18.88
CA PHE A 274 17.76 21.88 -19.11
C PHE A 274 17.48 21.73 -20.60
N ALA A 275 17.46 20.48 -21.07
CA ALA A 275 17.09 20.13 -22.43
C ALA A 275 15.72 19.46 -22.51
N PRO A 276 14.97 19.66 -23.60
CA PRO A 276 13.73 18.91 -23.83
C PRO A 276 14.05 17.43 -24.05
N CYS A 277 13.40 16.57 -23.29
CA CYS A 277 13.57 15.13 -23.31
C CYS A 277 12.21 14.44 -23.48
N ARG A 278 12.11 13.47 -24.41
CA ARG A 278 10.90 12.65 -24.57
C ARG A 278 10.89 11.54 -23.51
N VAL A 279 9.90 11.56 -22.67
CA VAL A 279 9.72 10.62 -21.56
C VAL A 279 8.47 9.80 -21.80
N ARG A 280 8.61 8.48 -21.87
CA ARG A 280 7.48 7.55 -21.95
C ARG A 280 7.02 7.22 -20.54
N LEU A 281 5.78 7.56 -20.22
CA LEU A 281 5.14 7.23 -18.95
C LEU A 281 4.66 5.77 -18.93
N VAL A 282 4.32 5.28 -17.74
CA VAL A 282 3.77 3.91 -17.55
C VAL A 282 2.47 3.69 -18.33
N SER A 283 1.67 4.74 -18.51
CA SER A 283 0.46 4.72 -19.36
C SER A 283 0.74 4.46 -20.84
N GLY A 284 2.01 4.47 -21.27
CA GLY A 284 2.41 4.45 -22.67
C GLY A 284 2.45 5.84 -23.33
N GLU A 285 1.90 6.85 -22.67
CA GLU A 285 1.93 8.25 -23.15
C GLU A 285 3.37 8.76 -23.21
N VAL A 286 3.69 9.51 -24.27
CA VAL A 286 4.98 10.17 -24.42
C VAL A 286 4.81 11.66 -24.20
N VAL A 287 5.43 12.15 -23.13
CA VAL A 287 5.43 13.57 -22.76
C VAL A 287 6.81 14.18 -22.96
N THR A 288 6.88 15.48 -23.21
CA THR A 288 8.16 16.21 -23.26
C THR A 288 8.39 16.87 -21.89
N MET A 289 9.54 16.59 -21.29
CA MET A 289 10.00 17.20 -20.04
C MET A 289 11.30 17.95 -20.27
N ARG A 290 11.48 19.11 -19.65
CA ARG A 290 12.80 19.79 -19.59
C ARG A 290 13.59 19.17 -18.45
N LEU A 291 14.63 18.39 -18.77
CA LEU A 291 15.47 17.68 -17.81
C LEU A 291 16.90 18.20 -17.85
N GLY A 292 17.51 18.32 -16.67
CA GLY A 292 18.94 18.56 -16.49
C GLY A 292 19.53 17.48 -15.61
N GLU A 293 20.79 17.12 -15.84
CA GLU A 293 21.49 16.08 -15.09
C GLU A 293 22.92 16.52 -14.76
N ARG A 294 23.35 16.20 -13.53
CA ARG A 294 24.77 16.30 -13.12
C ARG A 294 25.09 15.29 -12.03
N GLY A 295 26.39 15.03 -11.82
CA GLY A 295 26.86 14.31 -10.65
C GLY A 295 26.94 15.22 -9.42
N THR A 296 26.59 14.70 -8.24
CA THR A 296 26.76 15.40 -6.97
C THR A 296 27.31 14.47 -5.90
N ARG A 297 27.99 15.02 -4.89
CA ARG A 297 28.47 14.26 -3.75
C ARG A 297 27.63 14.56 -2.53
N LEU A 298 27.17 13.50 -1.86
CA LEU A 298 26.48 13.60 -0.59
C LEU A 298 27.45 13.82 0.57
N SER A 299 26.93 14.15 1.75
CA SER A 299 27.71 14.49 2.95
C SER A 299 28.72 13.42 3.39
N ASN A 300 28.47 12.14 3.06
CA ASN A 300 29.37 11.02 3.34
C ASN A 300 30.35 10.70 2.18
N GLY A 301 30.40 11.56 1.15
CA GLY A 301 31.26 11.37 -0.01
C GLY A 301 30.69 10.47 -1.12
N LEU A 302 29.50 9.84 -0.91
CA LEU A 302 28.84 9.03 -1.94
C LEU A 302 28.52 9.91 -3.15
N TRP A 303 29.03 9.50 -4.33
CA TRP A 303 28.69 10.16 -5.57
C TRP A 303 27.36 9.60 -6.09
N VAL A 304 26.46 10.48 -6.49
CA VAL A 304 25.12 10.16 -7.00
C VAL A 304 24.81 11.01 -8.22
N ARG A 305 23.88 10.57 -9.03
CA ARG A 305 23.28 11.34 -10.12
C ARG A 305 22.17 12.20 -9.54
N GLU A 306 22.19 13.48 -9.89
CA GLU A 306 21.10 14.42 -9.60
C GLU A 306 20.43 14.80 -10.92
N LEU A 307 19.14 14.49 -11.05
CA LEU A 307 18.32 14.91 -12.17
C LEU A 307 17.33 15.97 -11.68
N ARG A 308 17.15 17.02 -12.47
CA ARG A 308 16.13 18.03 -12.21
C ARG A 308 15.18 18.15 -13.37
N LYS A 309 13.89 18.30 -13.05
CA LYS A 309 12.84 18.68 -13.97
C LYS A 309 12.53 20.15 -13.78
N LEU A 310 12.57 20.93 -14.85
CA LEU A 310 12.13 22.32 -14.87
C LEU A 310 10.68 22.40 -15.40
N THR A 311 9.79 22.99 -14.61
CA THR A 311 8.41 23.26 -15.02
C THR A 311 8.30 24.58 -15.79
N GLU A 312 7.17 24.80 -16.46
CA GLU A 312 6.88 26.07 -17.16
C GLU A 312 6.84 27.28 -16.21
N SER A 313 6.50 27.04 -14.94
CA SER A 313 6.50 28.08 -13.88
C SER A 313 7.89 28.39 -13.33
N GLY A 314 8.96 27.78 -13.85
CA GLY A 314 10.33 27.93 -13.36
C GLY A 314 10.69 27.08 -12.15
N HIS A 315 9.74 26.30 -11.59
CA HIS A 315 10.03 25.44 -10.44
C HIS A 315 10.88 24.23 -10.85
N GLN A 316 11.91 23.95 -10.05
CA GLN A 316 12.82 22.83 -10.24
C GLN A 316 12.54 21.71 -9.24
N THR A 317 12.23 20.51 -9.74
CA THR A 317 12.08 19.31 -8.91
C THR A 317 13.33 18.46 -9.04
N SER A 318 14.09 18.32 -7.96
CA SER A 318 15.34 17.56 -7.92
C SER A 318 15.11 16.15 -7.40
N ILE A 319 15.66 15.16 -8.10
CA ILE A 319 15.71 13.75 -7.74
C ILE A 319 17.15 13.26 -7.70
N LEU A 320 17.44 12.32 -6.82
CA LEU A 320 18.75 11.67 -6.67
C LEU A 320 18.65 10.19 -6.99
N CYS A 321 19.68 9.66 -7.65
CA CYS A 321 19.72 8.28 -8.10
C CYS A 321 21.11 7.65 -7.94
N THR A 322 21.16 6.38 -7.54
CA THR A 322 22.37 5.55 -7.56
C THR A 322 22.38 4.54 -8.71
N ASP A 323 21.44 4.62 -9.65
CA ASP A 323 21.54 3.95 -10.94
C ASP A 323 22.38 4.79 -11.89
N TYR A 324 23.53 4.26 -12.30
CA TYR A 324 24.48 4.95 -13.15
C TYR A 324 24.40 4.57 -14.63
N ARG A 325 23.50 3.65 -14.99
CA ARG A 325 23.39 3.09 -16.35
C ARG A 325 22.15 3.53 -17.10
N THR A 326 21.03 3.62 -16.39
CA THR A 326 19.75 3.99 -17.00
C THR A 326 19.75 5.46 -17.42
N ASP A 327 19.24 5.75 -18.60
CA ASP A 327 19.12 7.12 -19.11
C ASP A 327 18.21 7.99 -18.21
N ALA A 328 18.37 9.31 -18.31
CA ALA A 328 17.61 10.27 -17.51
C ALA A 328 16.08 10.16 -17.72
N ALA A 329 15.62 9.88 -18.95
CA ALA A 329 14.21 9.81 -19.27
C ALA A 329 13.46 8.66 -18.54
N PRO A 330 13.94 7.40 -18.57
CA PRO A 330 13.35 6.34 -17.75
C PRO A 330 13.39 6.61 -16.25
N LEU A 331 14.48 7.19 -15.71
CA LEU A 331 14.57 7.55 -14.30
C LEU A 331 13.55 8.65 -13.91
N ALA A 332 13.38 9.64 -14.77
CA ALA A 332 12.35 10.67 -14.59
C ALA A 332 10.94 10.07 -14.66
N ALA A 333 10.69 9.15 -15.61
CA ALA A 333 9.43 8.41 -15.68
C ALA A 333 9.17 7.62 -14.40
N ALA A 334 10.15 6.86 -13.92
CA ALA A 334 10.05 6.10 -12.69
C ALA A 334 9.68 6.98 -11.51
N MET A 335 10.34 8.11 -11.30
CA MET A 335 10.03 8.99 -10.17
C MET A 335 8.65 9.63 -10.27
N PHE A 336 8.19 10.00 -11.44
CA PHE A 336 6.86 10.59 -11.62
C PHE A 336 5.74 9.53 -11.65
N ALA A 337 6.03 8.25 -11.94
CA ALA A 337 5.07 7.16 -11.82
C ALA A 337 4.73 6.81 -10.36
N ARG A 338 5.46 7.35 -9.39
CA ARG A 338 5.12 7.23 -7.96
C ARG A 338 3.68 7.68 -7.64
N TRP A 339 3.10 8.56 -8.47
CA TRP A 339 1.68 8.90 -8.43
C TRP A 339 0.74 7.69 -8.53
N SER A 340 1.14 6.65 -9.22
CA SER A 340 0.32 5.43 -9.32
C SER A 340 0.14 4.74 -7.98
N GLN A 341 1.17 4.73 -7.13
CA GLN A 341 1.08 4.21 -5.76
C GLN A 341 0.19 5.07 -4.86
N GLU A 342 0.29 6.40 -4.95
CA GLU A 342 -0.60 7.31 -4.21
C GLU A 342 -2.07 7.11 -4.65
N ASN A 343 -2.32 6.87 -5.95
CA ASN A 343 -3.63 6.52 -6.48
C ASN A 343 -4.12 5.18 -5.94
N PHE A 344 -3.24 4.16 -5.81
CA PHE A 344 -3.58 2.90 -5.15
C PHE A 344 -4.06 3.13 -3.72
N PHE A 345 -3.31 3.86 -2.89
CA PHE A 345 -3.74 4.12 -1.50
C PHE A 345 -5.05 4.89 -1.42
N LYS A 346 -5.23 5.91 -2.27
CA LYS A 346 -6.50 6.64 -2.34
C LYS A 346 -7.64 5.69 -2.67
N TYR A 347 -7.49 4.91 -3.72
CA TYR A 347 -8.50 3.95 -4.17
C TYR A 347 -8.78 2.85 -3.13
N ALA A 348 -7.73 2.25 -2.58
CA ALA A 348 -7.86 1.17 -1.61
C ALA A 348 -8.49 1.63 -0.27
N ARG A 349 -8.25 2.88 0.15
CA ARG A 349 -8.94 3.46 1.31
C ARG A 349 -10.42 3.68 1.04
N GLU A 350 -10.74 4.25 -0.13
CA GLU A 350 -12.10 4.61 -0.49
C GLU A 350 -12.97 3.38 -0.72
N HIS A 351 -12.45 2.40 -1.46
CA HIS A 351 -13.20 1.26 -1.95
C HIS A 351 -13.00 -0.03 -1.15
N TYR A 352 -11.79 -0.29 -0.65
CA TYR A 352 -11.46 -1.51 0.10
C TYR A 352 -11.28 -1.27 1.60
N ASN A 353 -11.49 -0.03 2.07
CA ASN A 353 -11.36 0.34 3.48
C ASN A 353 -10.03 -0.13 4.10
N LEU A 354 -8.91 0.23 3.43
CA LEU A 354 -7.55 -0.19 3.80
C LEU A 354 -7.17 0.24 5.22
N ASP A 355 -7.68 1.39 5.67
CA ASP A 355 -7.39 1.97 6.99
C ASP A 355 -8.00 1.18 8.16
N ARG A 356 -8.99 0.31 7.90
CA ARG A 356 -9.71 -0.35 8.98
C ARG A 356 -8.95 -1.55 9.51
N LEU A 357 -8.75 -1.57 10.82
CA LEU A 357 -8.26 -2.74 11.54
C LEU A 357 -9.35 -3.81 11.58
N ILE A 358 -8.96 -5.05 11.32
CA ILE A 358 -9.86 -6.19 11.29
C ILE A 358 -9.89 -6.86 12.64
N ASP A 359 -8.74 -6.86 13.32
CA ASP A 359 -8.58 -7.42 14.66
C ASP A 359 -8.01 -6.35 15.60
N TYR A 360 -8.61 -6.24 16.78
CA TYR A 360 -8.14 -5.36 17.86
C TYR A 360 -7.48 -6.17 18.98
N ARG A 361 -7.24 -7.46 18.76
CA ARG A 361 -6.57 -8.29 19.75
C ARG A 361 -5.15 -7.82 19.95
N THR A 362 -4.72 -7.89 21.20
CA THR A 362 -3.37 -7.53 21.61
C THR A 362 -2.60 -8.78 22.00
N GLU A 363 -1.33 -8.79 21.65
CA GLU A 363 -0.38 -9.84 21.99
C GLU A 363 0.77 -9.21 22.76
N VAL A 364 1.41 -10.01 23.62
CA VAL A 364 2.63 -9.59 24.31
C VAL A 364 3.76 -9.53 23.28
N ILE A 365 4.56 -8.48 23.33
CA ILE A 365 5.73 -8.35 22.46
C ILE A 365 6.78 -9.35 22.95
N SER A 366 7.03 -10.38 22.14
CA SER A 366 7.92 -11.50 22.50
C SER A 366 9.40 -11.25 22.21
N GLU A 367 9.72 -10.22 21.41
CA GLU A 367 11.10 -9.87 21.05
C GLU A 367 11.43 -8.45 21.52
N PRO A 368 12.70 -8.12 21.78
CA PRO A 368 13.10 -6.78 22.19
C PRO A 368 12.88 -5.80 21.04
N LEU A 369 11.68 -5.21 21.01
CA LEU A 369 11.29 -4.22 20.01
C LEU A 369 11.93 -2.88 20.34
N GLN A 370 12.61 -2.29 19.36
CA GLN A 370 13.17 -0.94 19.45
C GLN A 370 12.07 0.11 19.23
N VAL A 371 11.95 1.04 20.17
CA VAL A 371 10.98 2.14 20.11
C VAL A 371 11.71 3.48 20.22
N VAL A 372 11.10 4.52 19.66
CA VAL A 372 11.68 5.88 19.79
C VAL A 372 11.67 6.29 21.26
N ASN A 373 12.83 6.63 21.78
CA ASN A 373 13.00 7.07 23.15
C ASN A 373 12.17 8.34 23.42
N PRO A 374 11.25 8.30 24.42
CA PRO A 374 10.43 9.47 24.79
C PRO A 374 11.26 10.69 25.14
N ASP A 375 12.39 10.50 25.84
CA ASP A 375 13.29 11.58 26.27
C ASP A 375 13.96 12.23 25.04
N TYR A 376 14.42 11.43 24.08
CA TYR A 376 14.92 11.96 22.81
C TYR A 376 13.84 12.78 22.09
N ARG A 377 12.62 12.28 22.01
CA ARG A 377 11.50 13.00 21.36
C ARG A 377 11.19 14.31 22.06
N HIS A 378 11.25 14.33 23.40
CA HIS A 378 11.04 15.53 24.18
C HIS A 378 12.13 16.57 23.89
N LEU A 379 13.41 16.17 23.95
CA LEU A 379 14.55 17.02 23.62
C LEU A 379 14.49 17.54 22.18
N ASP A 380 14.13 16.69 21.21
CA ASP A 380 13.98 17.11 19.81
C ASP A 380 12.88 18.17 19.64
N GLY A 381 11.78 18.04 20.38
CA GLY A 381 10.71 19.03 20.44
C GLY A 381 11.20 20.38 21.03
N GLN A 382 12.01 20.33 22.09
CA GLN A 382 12.62 21.53 22.69
C GLN A 382 13.60 22.20 21.73
N VAL A 383 14.46 21.44 21.06
CA VAL A 383 15.40 21.94 20.04
C VAL A 383 14.65 22.64 18.91
N ARG A 384 13.59 22.03 18.36
CA ARG A 384 12.78 22.66 17.30
C ARG A 384 12.13 23.96 17.77
N SER A 385 11.56 23.97 18.98
CA SER A 385 10.95 25.16 19.57
C SER A 385 11.96 26.29 19.77
N ALA A 386 13.11 25.96 20.35
CA ALA A 386 14.21 26.94 20.59
C ALA A 386 14.76 27.48 19.27
N THR A 387 14.97 26.60 18.26
CA THR A 387 15.40 27.03 16.92
C THR A 387 14.40 28.02 16.30
N GLY A 388 13.09 27.71 16.36
CA GLY A 388 12.06 28.60 15.82
C GLY A 388 11.97 29.95 16.56
N LYS A 389 12.25 29.99 17.88
CA LYS A 389 12.33 31.24 18.64
C LYS A 389 13.57 32.05 18.25
N LEU A 390 14.73 31.40 18.17
CA LEU A 390 16.00 32.05 17.76
C LEU A 390 15.90 32.64 16.35
N THR A 391 15.34 31.87 15.37
CA THR A 391 15.17 32.37 14.00
C THR A 391 14.31 33.63 13.95
N ARG A 392 13.24 33.70 14.74
CA ARG A 392 12.40 34.91 14.83
C ARG A 392 13.16 36.09 15.44
N ARG A 393 13.99 35.85 16.47
CA ARG A 393 14.81 36.91 17.08
C ARG A 393 15.87 37.43 16.12
N LEU A 394 16.52 36.53 15.38
CA LEU A 394 17.48 36.89 14.31
C LEU A 394 16.81 37.73 13.21
N ALA A 395 15.61 37.35 12.78
CA ALA A 395 14.85 38.13 11.82
C ALA A 395 14.50 39.53 12.35
N ASN A 396 14.07 39.63 13.63
CA ASN A 396 13.80 40.90 14.27
C ASN A 396 15.08 41.78 14.38
N PHE A 397 16.23 41.17 14.69
CA PHE A 397 17.51 41.85 14.75
C PHE A 397 17.93 42.39 13.37
N ALA A 398 17.72 41.58 12.31
CA ALA A 398 18.02 41.99 10.94
C ALA A 398 17.08 43.11 10.43
N ALA A 399 15.84 43.12 10.89
CA ALA A 399 14.84 44.11 10.51
C ALA A 399 15.02 45.48 11.25
N LEU A 400 15.86 45.54 12.29
CA LEU A 400 16.10 46.80 12.99
C LEU A 400 17.00 47.72 12.14
N THR A 401 16.39 48.79 11.63
CA THR A 401 17.03 49.87 10.86
C THR A 401 16.79 51.21 11.56
N LEU A 402 17.68 52.19 11.36
CA LEU A 402 17.43 53.57 11.68
C LEU A 402 16.69 54.24 10.52
N ASP A 403 15.68 55.04 10.83
CA ASP A 403 14.97 55.83 9.82
C ASP A 403 15.87 56.91 9.22
N GLU A 404 15.76 57.16 7.92
CA GLU A 404 16.49 58.24 7.25
C GLU A 404 15.56 59.45 6.99
N PRO A 405 15.99 60.67 7.33
CA PRO A 405 17.31 61.08 7.86
C PRO A 405 17.53 60.67 9.32
N ILE A 406 18.78 60.35 9.68
CA ILE A 406 19.13 59.89 11.02
C ILE A 406 18.95 61.04 12.03
N ASP A 407 18.00 60.87 12.95
CA ASP A 407 17.79 61.77 14.07
C ASP A 407 18.72 61.38 15.24
N PRO A 408 19.63 62.31 15.72
CA PRO A 408 20.54 62.02 16.81
C PRO A 408 19.87 61.53 18.10
N GLU A 409 18.63 61.94 18.38
CA GLU A 409 17.87 61.53 19.57
C GLU A 409 17.46 60.06 19.52
N HIS A 410 17.34 59.48 18.33
CA HIS A 410 16.93 58.07 18.13
C HIS A 410 18.14 57.11 18.10
N VAL A 411 19.37 57.59 17.98
CA VAL A 411 20.57 56.73 17.83
C VAL A 411 20.85 55.95 19.11
N GLU A 412 20.84 56.56 20.26
CA GLU A 412 21.16 55.89 21.53
C GLU A 412 20.09 54.85 21.93
N PRO A 413 18.78 55.12 21.85
CA PRO A 413 17.74 54.13 22.06
C PRO A 413 17.83 52.95 21.08
N PHE A 414 18.18 53.19 19.82
CA PHE A 414 18.40 52.14 18.83
C PHE A 414 19.57 51.23 19.20
N ILE A 415 20.72 51.81 19.57
CA ILE A 415 21.91 51.03 19.98
C ILE A 415 21.58 50.17 21.20
N ARG A 416 20.93 50.74 22.22
CA ARG A 416 20.52 49.99 23.43
C ARG A 416 19.58 48.84 23.08
N ARG A 417 18.59 49.07 22.23
CA ARG A 417 17.62 48.03 21.79
C ARG A 417 18.33 46.93 21.00
N LYS A 418 19.24 47.29 20.10
CA LYS A 418 19.98 46.35 19.29
C LYS A 418 20.95 45.51 20.14
N ALA A 419 21.63 46.11 21.10
CA ALA A 419 22.52 45.45 22.06
C ALA A 419 21.74 44.45 22.95
N ALA A 420 20.59 44.86 23.50
CA ALA A 420 19.74 44.01 24.32
C ALA A 420 19.23 42.79 23.51
N LEU A 421 18.87 43.00 22.25
CA LEU A 421 18.40 41.90 21.38
C LEU A 421 19.55 40.95 20.99
N GLN A 422 20.78 41.49 20.84
CA GLN A 422 21.95 40.66 20.60
C GLN A 422 22.30 39.79 21.81
N GLU A 423 22.25 40.31 23.02
CA GLU A 423 22.46 39.56 24.26
C GLU A 423 21.40 38.45 24.42
N GLU A 424 20.11 38.73 24.09
CA GLU A 424 19.06 37.74 24.09
C GLU A 424 19.34 36.61 23.07
N ILE A 425 19.81 36.95 21.85
CA ILE A 425 20.18 36.01 20.81
C ILE A 425 21.32 35.10 21.25
N GLU A 426 22.39 35.66 21.84
CA GLU A 426 23.54 34.91 22.34
C GLU A 426 23.15 33.94 23.46
N THR A 427 22.28 34.38 24.37
CA THR A 427 21.71 33.53 25.44
C THR A 427 20.88 32.38 24.85
N MET A 428 20.01 32.67 23.89
CA MET A 428 19.20 31.65 23.19
C MET A 428 20.06 30.66 22.39
N GLN A 429 21.13 31.15 21.75
CA GLN A 429 22.08 30.32 21.01
C GLN A 429 22.76 29.30 21.94
N SER A 430 23.30 29.79 23.09
CA SER A 430 23.94 28.94 24.09
C SER A 430 22.98 27.87 24.66
N ALA A 431 21.75 28.26 24.97
CA ALA A 431 20.71 27.32 25.44
C ALA A 431 20.35 26.27 24.37
N LEU A 432 20.26 26.70 23.10
CA LEU A 432 20.00 25.80 21.98
C LEU A 432 21.15 24.79 21.78
N ASP A 433 22.38 25.19 21.89
CA ASP A 433 23.54 24.33 21.73
C ASP A 433 23.65 23.32 22.88
N THR A 434 23.28 23.70 24.10
CA THR A 434 23.12 22.77 25.23
C THR A 434 22.06 21.72 24.94
N LEU A 435 20.87 22.10 24.47
CA LEU A 435 19.80 21.17 24.10
C LEU A 435 20.20 20.22 22.97
N LYS A 436 20.95 20.72 21.97
CA LYS A 436 21.47 19.87 20.88
C LYS A 436 22.47 18.84 21.40
N THR A 437 23.32 19.21 22.34
CA THR A 437 24.30 18.31 22.97
C THR A 437 23.57 17.23 23.75
N GLN A 438 22.62 17.58 24.61
CA GLN A 438 21.79 16.61 25.35
C GLN A 438 21.04 15.65 24.42
N ARG A 439 20.44 16.18 23.35
CA ARG A 439 19.78 15.33 22.34
C ARG A 439 20.76 14.36 21.67
N LYS A 440 21.99 14.79 21.37
CA LYS A 440 23.01 13.94 20.74
C LYS A 440 23.48 12.81 21.66
N GLU A 441 23.53 13.06 22.96
CA GLU A 441 23.92 12.09 23.98
C GLU A 441 22.78 11.11 24.33
N THR A 442 21.54 11.49 24.07
CA THR A 442 20.36 10.63 24.35
C THR A 442 20.15 9.62 23.23
N PRO A 443 20.08 8.32 23.51
CA PRO A 443 19.81 7.31 22.50
C PRO A 443 18.48 7.59 21.78
N HIS A 444 18.49 7.53 20.46
CA HIS A 444 17.28 7.77 19.66
C HIS A 444 16.23 6.65 19.83
N HIS A 445 16.71 5.42 19.97
CA HIS A 445 15.87 4.24 20.21
C HIS A 445 16.30 3.54 21.50
N ILE A 446 15.32 2.98 22.18
CA ILE A 446 15.47 2.12 23.36
C ILE A 446 14.60 0.88 23.17
N THR A 447 14.84 -0.18 23.93
CA THR A 447 13.97 -1.36 23.93
C THR A 447 12.66 -1.06 24.68
N ILE A 448 11.60 -1.78 24.35
CA ILE A 448 10.29 -1.59 25.00
C ILE A 448 10.35 -1.82 26.53
N ASP A 449 11.29 -2.68 26.98
CA ASP A 449 11.49 -2.99 28.39
C ASP A 449 12.14 -1.84 29.17
N GLU A 450 12.87 -0.95 28.45
CA GLU A 450 13.45 0.27 29.03
C GLU A 450 12.43 1.42 29.14
N LEU A 451 11.24 1.27 28.53
CA LEU A 451 10.17 2.23 28.70
C LEU A 451 9.63 2.22 30.16
N PRO A 452 9.22 3.38 30.68
CA PRO A 452 8.42 3.44 31.91
C PRO A 452 7.20 2.51 31.80
N GLU A 453 6.84 1.84 32.88
CA GLU A 453 5.76 0.85 32.88
C GLU A 453 4.43 1.40 32.32
N GLU A 454 4.13 2.66 32.60
CA GLU A 454 2.93 3.36 32.12
C GLU A 454 2.97 3.65 30.61
N ALA A 455 4.16 3.63 30.01
CA ALA A 455 4.37 3.88 28.58
C ALA A 455 4.50 2.58 27.76
N ARG A 456 4.60 1.43 28.42
CA ARG A 456 4.62 0.12 27.75
C ARG A 456 3.28 -0.17 27.09
N PHE A 457 3.31 -0.81 25.94
CA PHE A 457 2.11 -1.15 25.20
C PHE A 457 2.21 -2.59 24.67
N LEU A 458 1.01 -3.17 24.41
CA LEU A 458 0.88 -4.45 23.73
C LEU A 458 0.85 -4.22 22.22
N GLN A 459 1.31 -5.19 21.45
CA GLN A 459 1.18 -5.14 20.00
C GLN A 459 -0.21 -5.57 19.55
N LEU A 460 -0.69 -5.02 18.44
CA LEU A 460 -1.87 -5.53 17.76
C LEU A 460 -1.48 -6.75 16.93
N SER A 461 -2.36 -7.76 16.88
CA SER A 461 -2.16 -8.88 15.97
C SER A 461 -2.19 -8.40 14.51
N THR A 462 -1.08 -8.60 13.81
CA THR A 462 -0.94 -8.20 12.40
C THR A 462 -1.32 -9.31 11.42
N ARG A 463 -1.41 -10.55 11.89
CA ARG A 463 -1.60 -11.75 11.04
C ARG A 463 -2.94 -11.77 10.32
N SER A 464 -4.05 -11.51 11.05
CA SER A 464 -5.38 -11.38 10.42
C SER A 464 -5.43 -10.22 9.43
N LYS A 465 -4.71 -9.14 9.73
CA LYS A 465 -4.57 -8.00 8.82
C LYS A 465 -3.81 -8.39 7.56
N GLN A 466 -2.69 -9.13 7.71
CA GLN A 466 -1.91 -9.63 6.58
C GLN A 466 -2.76 -10.48 5.62
N LEU A 467 -3.55 -11.42 6.17
CA LEU A 467 -4.46 -12.26 5.38
C LEU A 467 -5.44 -11.40 4.56
N ILE A 468 -6.10 -10.48 5.22
CA ILE A 468 -7.11 -9.64 4.56
C ILE A 468 -6.49 -8.63 3.57
N ASP A 469 -5.33 -8.05 3.88
CA ASP A 469 -4.63 -7.18 2.94
C ASP A 469 -4.19 -7.97 1.69
N THR A 470 -3.75 -9.23 1.86
CA THR A 470 -3.44 -10.11 0.73
C THR A 470 -4.67 -10.35 -0.16
N ILE A 471 -5.84 -10.62 0.44
CA ILE A 471 -7.09 -10.78 -0.33
C ILE A 471 -7.48 -9.47 -1.04
N LYS A 472 -7.31 -8.32 -0.38
CA LYS A 472 -7.55 -7.01 -1.02
C LYS A 472 -6.56 -6.71 -2.16
N MET A 473 -5.30 -7.14 -2.04
CA MET A 473 -4.34 -7.06 -3.14
C MET A 473 -4.79 -7.90 -4.34
N ILE A 474 -5.22 -9.14 -4.10
CA ILE A 474 -5.77 -10.02 -5.14
C ILE A 474 -6.98 -9.36 -5.82
N ALA A 475 -7.94 -8.87 -5.03
CA ALA A 475 -9.14 -8.19 -5.55
C ALA A 475 -8.77 -6.94 -6.38
N TYR A 476 -7.83 -6.13 -5.90
CA TYR A 476 -7.36 -4.93 -6.62
C TYR A 476 -6.66 -5.30 -7.94
N ARG A 477 -5.83 -6.35 -7.95
CA ARG A 477 -5.16 -6.83 -9.17
C ARG A 477 -6.15 -7.40 -10.17
N ALA A 478 -7.11 -8.22 -9.72
CA ALA A 478 -8.18 -8.75 -10.56
C ALA A 478 -9.03 -7.62 -11.17
N GLU A 479 -9.46 -6.66 -10.35
CA GLU A 479 -10.18 -5.48 -10.84
C GLU A 479 -9.34 -4.64 -11.79
N THR A 480 -8.03 -4.53 -11.59
CA THR A 480 -7.13 -3.81 -12.49
C THR A 480 -7.06 -4.49 -13.86
N ALA A 481 -6.94 -5.82 -13.89
CA ALA A 481 -6.95 -6.60 -15.13
C ALA A 481 -8.26 -6.39 -15.89
N MET A 482 -9.40 -6.55 -15.22
CA MET A 482 -10.73 -6.32 -15.83
C MET A 482 -10.92 -4.86 -16.29
N ALA A 483 -10.43 -3.89 -15.52
CA ALA A 483 -10.50 -2.49 -15.92
C ALA A 483 -9.65 -2.20 -17.17
N ASN A 484 -8.50 -2.86 -17.33
CA ASN A 484 -7.66 -2.71 -18.51
C ASN A 484 -8.37 -3.26 -19.76
N SER A 485 -8.96 -4.46 -19.66
CA SER A 485 -9.77 -5.05 -20.71
C SER A 485 -10.95 -4.12 -21.08
N LEU A 486 -11.71 -3.69 -20.08
CA LEU A 486 -12.88 -2.84 -20.29
C LEU A 486 -12.56 -1.48 -20.93
N ARG A 487 -11.38 -0.89 -20.65
CA ARG A 487 -10.94 0.40 -21.22
C ARG A 487 -10.91 0.41 -22.73
N GLU A 488 -10.62 -0.70 -23.36
CA GLU A 488 -10.56 -0.83 -24.84
C GLU A 488 -11.94 -0.68 -25.48
N HIS A 489 -13.01 -0.89 -24.70
CA HIS A 489 -14.39 -0.85 -25.15
C HIS A 489 -15.17 0.37 -24.70
N LEU A 490 -14.52 1.29 -23.96
CA LEU A 490 -15.16 2.50 -23.43
C LEU A 490 -14.73 3.75 -24.19
N ALA A 491 -15.69 4.64 -24.47
CA ALA A 491 -15.40 5.98 -24.99
C ALA A 491 -14.58 6.83 -23.99
N ARG A 492 -14.70 6.53 -22.70
CA ARG A 492 -13.94 7.16 -21.61
C ARG A 492 -13.25 6.08 -20.79
N PRO A 493 -11.99 5.80 -21.07
CA PRO A 493 -11.22 4.74 -20.38
C PRO A 493 -11.11 4.93 -18.85
N ASP A 494 -11.18 6.16 -18.37
CA ASP A 494 -11.14 6.53 -16.95
C ASP A 494 -12.39 6.08 -16.17
N GLU A 495 -13.51 5.83 -16.84
CA GLU A 495 -14.76 5.35 -16.22
C GLU A 495 -14.75 3.82 -15.96
N ALA A 496 -13.76 3.05 -16.45
CA ALA A 496 -13.75 1.59 -16.37
C ALA A 496 -13.94 1.06 -14.94
N ARG A 497 -13.19 1.58 -13.95
CA ARG A 497 -13.33 1.14 -12.56
C ARG A 497 -14.69 1.50 -11.93
N ARG A 498 -15.27 2.64 -12.32
CA ARG A 498 -16.60 3.03 -11.87
C ARG A 498 -17.66 2.07 -12.42
N LEU A 499 -17.54 1.70 -13.69
CA LEU A 499 -18.42 0.73 -14.31
C LEU A 499 -18.32 -0.64 -13.65
N LEU A 500 -17.09 -1.13 -13.39
CA LEU A 500 -16.90 -2.39 -12.67
C LEU A 500 -17.50 -2.35 -11.26
N THR A 501 -17.35 -1.25 -10.54
CA THR A 501 -17.97 -1.10 -9.20
C THR A 501 -19.50 -1.21 -9.29
N ALA A 502 -20.13 -0.60 -10.29
CA ALA A 502 -21.56 -0.73 -10.52
C ALA A 502 -21.92 -2.17 -10.89
N LEU A 503 -21.17 -2.80 -11.79
CA LEU A 503 -21.38 -4.19 -12.22
C LEU A 503 -21.34 -5.17 -11.04
N TYR A 504 -20.36 -5.05 -10.13
CA TYR A 504 -20.22 -5.95 -8.99
C TYR A 504 -21.40 -5.91 -8.02
N THR A 505 -22.10 -4.80 -7.95
CA THR A 505 -23.26 -4.60 -7.06
C THR A 505 -24.59 -4.78 -7.76
N THR A 506 -24.59 -5.06 -9.07
CA THR A 506 -25.81 -5.32 -9.84
C THR A 506 -26.33 -6.72 -9.52
N GLU A 507 -27.65 -6.86 -9.53
CA GLU A 507 -28.32 -8.16 -9.45
C GLU A 507 -28.02 -8.99 -10.69
N ALA A 508 -28.01 -10.34 -10.53
CA ALA A 508 -27.88 -11.26 -11.64
C ALA A 508 -28.70 -12.52 -11.38
N ASP A 509 -29.08 -13.20 -12.44
CA ASP A 509 -29.72 -14.50 -12.35
C ASP A 509 -28.67 -15.61 -12.45
N LEU A 510 -28.78 -16.60 -11.59
CA LEU A 510 -27.94 -17.79 -11.57
C LEU A 510 -28.74 -18.98 -12.13
N LEU A 511 -28.33 -19.46 -13.28
CA LEU A 511 -29.03 -20.50 -14.02
C LEU A 511 -28.08 -21.68 -14.26
N PRO A 512 -27.99 -22.61 -13.29
CA PRO A 512 -27.20 -23.84 -13.46
C PRO A 512 -27.84 -24.79 -14.45
N ASP A 513 -27.01 -25.40 -15.27
CA ASP A 513 -27.36 -26.55 -16.13
C ASP A 513 -26.32 -27.66 -15.87
N PRO A 514 -26.59 -28.56 -14.91
CA PRO A 514 -25.65 -29.62 -14.55
C PRO A 514 -25.44 -30.64 -15.68
N GLU A 515 -26.43 -30.85 -16.57
CA GLU A 515 -26.31 -31.76 -17.69
C GLU A 515 -25.36 -31.22 -18.76
N ALA A 516 -25.43 -29.91 -19.02
CA ALA A 516 -24.51 -29.23 -19.92
C ALA A 516 -23.18 -28.87 -19.25
N GLY A 517 -23.06 -28.98 -17.92
CA GLY A 517 -21.88 -28.54 -17.15
C GLY A 517 -21.69 -27.04 -17.18
N ILE A 518 -22.75 -26.24 -17.10
CA ILE A 518 -22.73 -24.80 -17.26
C ILE A 518 -23.40 -24.11 -16.06
N LEU A 519 -22.79 -23.06 -15.55
CA LEU A 519 -23.42 -22.06 -14.69
C LEU A 519 -23.54 -20.74 -15.46
N THR A 520 -24.74 -20.43 -15.93
CA THR A 520 -25.01 -19.16 -16.58
C THR A 520 -25.27 -18.07 -15.51
N VAL A 521 -24.46 -17.02 -15.52
CA VAL A 521 -24.68 -15.78 -14.78
C VAL A 521 -25.24 -14.75 -15.75
N ARG A 522 -26.52 -14.45 -15.63
CA ARG A 522 -27.22 -13.51 -16.49
C ARG A 522 -27.29 -12.15 -15.81
N LEU A 523 -26.53 -11.21 -16.31
CA LEU A 523 -26.48 -9.83 -15.85
C LEU A 523 -27.69 -9.06 -16.40
N HIS A 524 -28.24 -8.14 -15.61
CA HIS A 524 -29.30 -7.27 -16.07
C HIS A 524 -28.79 -6.11 -16.90
N HIS A 525 -29.59 -5.62 -17.85
CA HIS A 525 -29.24 -4.47 -18.67
C HIS A 525 -29.04 -3.21 -17.83
N SER A 526 -28.05 -2.42 -18.20
CA SER A 526 -27.90 -1.07 -17.67
C SER A 526 -28.87 -0.09 -18.36
N ALA A 527 -28.99 1.12 -17.81
CA ALA A 527 -29.81 2.17 -18.45
C ALA A 527 -29.18 2.76 -19.73
N ASN A 528 -27.98 2.30 -20.13
CA ASN A 528 -27.20 2.87 -21.23
C ASN A 528 -26.71 1.77 -22.19
N ALA A 529 -27.19 1.77 -23.42
CA ALA A 529 -26.80 0.82 -24.45
C ALA A 529 -25.29 0.83 -24.81
N ALA A 530 -24.57 1.93 -24.60
CA ALA A 530 -23.11 1.96 -24.79
C ALA A 530 -22.39 1.20 -23.67
N THR A 531 -22.88 1.31 -22.45
CA THR A 531 -22.43 0.55 -21.29
C THR A 531 -22.70 -0.94 -21.49
N ASP A 532 -23.89 -1.29 -21.94
CA ASP A 532 -24.27 -2.69 -22.22
C ASP A 532 -23.32 -3.34 -23.24
N ARG A 533 -23.01 -2.65 -24.34
CA ARG A 533 -22.04 -3.15 -25.33
C ARG A 533 -20.65 -3.38 -24.74
N ALA A 534 -20.19 -2.50 -23.84
CA ALA A 534 -18.91 -2.68 -23.18
C ALA A 534 -18.92 -3.88 -22.22
N ILE A 535 -20.04 -4.09 -21.51
CA ILE A 535 -20.21 -5.26 -20.63
C ILE A 535 -20.31 -6.55 -21.45
N GLU A 536 -21.03 -6.54 -22.59
CA GLU A 536 -21.09 -7.70 -23.51
C GLU A 536 -19.69 -8.11 -23.97
N LYS A 537 -18.86 -7.13 -24.39
CA LYS A 537 -17.47 -7.42 -24.78
C LYS A 537 -16.63 -7.96 -23.63
N LEU A 538 -16.78 -7.41 -22.44
CA LEU A 538 -16.13 -7.96 -21.26
C LEU A 538 -16.59 -9.40 -20.99
N CYS A 539 -17.88 -9.71 -21.11
CA CYS A 539 -18.40 -11.08 -20.96
C CYS A 539 -17.82 -12.02 -22.02
N GLU A 540 -17.70 -11.60 -23.28
CA GLU A 540 -17.07 -12.38 -24.34
C GLU A 540 -15.62 -12.76 -23.97
N GLU A 541 -14.82 -11.79 -23.50
CA GLU A 541 -13.44 -12.01 -23.10
C GLU A 541 -13.32 -12.92 -21.86
N LEU A 542 -14.17 -12.71 -20.85
CA LEU A 542 -14.19 -13.54 -19.66
C LEU A 542 -14.65 -14.97 -19.97
N ASN A 543 -15.64 -15.16 -20.86
CA ASN A 543 -16.09 -16.47 -21.29
C ASN A 543 -15.00 -17.24 -22.07
N ALA A 544 -14.14 -16.53 -22.80
CA ALA A 544 -13.01 -17.15 -23.51
C ALA A 544 -11.95 -17.75 -22.58
N THR A 545 -12.01 -17.49 -21.28
CA THR A 545 -11.12 -18.09 -20.28
C THR A 545 -11.55 -19.51 -19.89
N ASP A 546 -12.72 -19.97 -20.31
CA ASP A 546 -13.31 -21.28 -19.96
C ASP A 546 -13.27 -21.61 -18.46
N THR A 547 -13.46 -20.59 -17.63
CA THR A 547 -13.36 -20.71 -16.16
C THR A 547 -14.43 -21.66 -15.63
N VAL A 548 -14.01 -22.66 -14.85
CA VAL A 548 -14.88 -23.57 -14.11
C VAL A 548 -15.04 -23.05 -12.68
N PHE A 549 -16.25 -23.06 -12.15
CA PHE A 549 -16.49 -22.68 -10.76
C PHE A 549 -15.78 -23.67 -9.82
N PRO A 550 -14.99 -23.19 -8.84
CA PRO A 550 -14.18 -24.06 -7.98
C PRO A 550 -14.98 -25.17 -7.33
N ARG A 551 -14.41 -26.38 -7.28
CA ARG A 551 -14.99 -27.61 -6.72
C ARG A 551 -16.32 -28.06 -7.39
N THR A 552 -16.56 -27.60 -8.59
CA THR A 552 -17.69 -28.07 -9.44
C THR A 552 -17.18 -28.46 -10.82
N ASN A 553 -18.07 -29.03 -11.64
CA ASN A 553 -17.84 -29.24 -13.08
C ASN A 553 -18.53 -28.14 -13.92
N LEU A 554 -19.02 -27.08 -13.30
CA LEU A 554 -19.81 -26.05 -13.96
C LEU A 554 -18.89 -24.97 -14.55
N ARG A 555 -18.85 -24.87 -15.88
CA ARG A 555 -18.19 -23.76 -16.58
C ARG A 555 -19.05 -22.51 -16.45
N LEU A 556 -18.40 -21.44 -16.03
CA LEU A 556 -19.05 -20.13 -15.90
C LEU A 556 -19.31 -19.52 -17.28
N VAL A 557 -20.55 -19.13 -17.54
CA VAL A 557 -20.96 -18.43 -18.75
C VAL A 557 -21.65 -17.13 -18.38
N LEU A 558 -21.00 -16.01 -18.71
CA LEU A 558 -21.49 -14.67 -18.43
C LEU A 558 -22.29 -14.15 -19.62
N LYS A 559 -23.50 -13.66 -19.39
CA LYS A 559 -24.39 -13.11 -20.44
C LYS A 559 -25.04 -11.84 -19.94
N LEU A 560 -25.24 -10.88 -20.83
CA LEU A 560 -26.09 -9.73 -20.59
C LEU A 560 -27.46 -9.99 -21.23
N GLY A 561 -28.55 -9.66 -20.56
CA GLY A 561 -29.88 -9.70 -21.16
C GLY A 561 -30.98 -10.15 -20.23
N THR A 562 -32.19 -9.84 -20.61
CA THR A 562 -33.43 -10.50 -20.13
C THR A 562 -33.57 -11.82 -20.84
N GLY A 563 -33.80 -12.91 -20.11
CA GLY A 563 -33.97 -14.26 -20.64
C GLY A 563 -35.07 -14.41 -21.65
#